data_a5624e033f9eec75f2a866bb6f215ee4
#
_entry.id   a5624e033f9eec75f2a866bb6f215ee4
#
_cell.length_a   1.000
_cell.length_b   1.000
_cell.length_c   1.000
_cell.angle_alpha   90.00
_cell.angle_beta   90.00
_cell.angle_gamma   90.00
#
_symmetry.space_group_name_H-M   'P 1'
#
loop_
_entity.id
_entity.type
_entity.pdbx_description
1 polymer ?
#
loop_
_entity_poly.entity_id
_entity_poly.type
_entity_poly.pdbx_seq_one_letter_code
_entity_poly.pdbx_strand_id
1 'polypeptide(L)'
;MFTLQLQQSVLDSLRNLKNIDTLKKLFWSQLNYERINQTLSRRKLTEAVANELIEEPLLLASGGTNNAFHVIYSRLKSEELSRQGERKIVDHLLKEHPYALFIFSNKSHSRWHFLNVKYDNTLQKRKLFRRITVGEDEQLRTASEIISRLDLEDIPANASPLEIQTRHDQEFDVEAVTQEFFNTYRKYLARWCNYRVNLDISN
;
A
#
# COMPACT_ATOMS: atom_id res chain seq x y z
N MET A 1 -17.67 0.50 -12.26
CA MET A 1 -17.10 1.48 -13.21
C MET A 1 -16.03 2.26 -12.46
N PHE A 2 -14.79 1.75 -12.46
CA PHE A 2 -13.66 2.40 -11.80
C PHE A 2 -13.53 3.78 -12.39
N THR A 3 -13.87 4.75 -11.64
CA THR A 3 -13.96 6.09 -12.12
C THR A 3 -12.55 6.69 -12.15
N LEU A 4 -12.09 7.04 -13.33
CA LEU A 4 -10.94 7.94 -13.52
C LEU A 4 -10.98 9.13 -12.53
N GLN A 5 -12.18 9.49 -12.06
CA GLN A 5 -12.42 10.47 -11.02
C GLN A 5 -11.85 10.09 -9.65
N LEU A 6 -12.03 8.83 -9.19
CA LEU A 6 -11.45 8.39 -7.91
C LEU A 6 -9.93 8.39 -7.98
N GLN A 7 -9.35 7.84 -9.04
CA GLN A 7 -7.90 7.83 -9.22
C GLN A 7 -7.33 9.26 -9.24
N GLN A 8 -7.99 10.20 -9.92
CA GLN A 8 -7.58 11.61 -9.93
C GLN A 8 -7.69 12.24 -8.54
N SER A 9 -8.79 11.98 -7.83
CA SER A 9 -9.01 12.46 -6.45
C SER A 9 -7.94 11.91 -5.48
N VAL A 10 -7.60 10.62 -5.61
CA VAL A 10 -6.53 9.98 -4.83
C VAL A 10 -5.17 10.60 -5.19
N LEU A 11 -4.88 10.81 -6.48
CA LEU A 11 -3.65 11.46 -6.92
C LEU A 11 -3.47 12.85 -6.29
N ASP A 12 -4.54 13.65 -6.27
CA ASP A 12 -4.51 14.99 -5.68
C ASP A 12 -4.33 14.93 -4.15
N SER A 13 -4.91 13.92 -3.49
CA SER A 13 -4.69 13.67 -2.06
C SER A 13 -3.25 13.25 -1.76
N LEU A 14 -2.64 12.40 -2.58
CA LEU A 14 -1.25 11.97 -2.42
C LEU A 14 -0.26 13.14 -2.64
N ARG A 15 -0.52 14.03 -3.60
CA ARG A 15 0.27 15.25 -3.81
C ARG A 15 0.22 16.20 -2.60
N ASN A 16 -0.91 16.19 -1.89
CA ASN A 16 -1.15 17.03 -0.72
C ASN A 16 -1.00 16.28 0.61
N LEU A 17 -0.36 15.11 0.61
CA LEU A 17 -0.19 14.29 1.80
C LEU A 17 0.92 14.86 2.69
N LYS A 18 0.57 15.86 3.52
CA LYS A 18 1.50 16.60 4.37
C LYS A 18 1.29 16.36 5.87
N ASN A 19 0.22 15.69 6.25
CA ASN A 19 -0.15 15.43 7.64
C ASN A 19 -1.14 14.28 7.77
N ILE A 20 -1.41 13.90 9.00
CA ILE A 20 -2.33 12.82 9.34
C ILE A 20 -3.78 13.10 8.92
N ASP A 21 -4.22 14.35 8.91
CA ASP A 21 -5.61 14.69 8.57
C ASP A 21 -5.89 14.49 7.07
N THR A 22 -4.89 14.76 6.22
CA THR A 22 -4.98 14.44 4.79
C THR A 22 -5.05 12.92 4.59
N LEU A 23 -4.27 12.14 5.37
CA LEU A 23 -4.32 10.67 5.33
C LEU A 23 -5.68 10.14 5.80
N LYS A 24 -6.25 10.70 6.89
CA LYS A 24 -7.60 10.37 7.37
C LYS A 24 -8.65 10.61 6.28
N LYS A 25 -8.59 11.78 5.61
CA LYS A 25 -9.51 12.11 4.53
C LYS A 25 -9.41 11.11 3.37
N LEU A 26 -8.21 10.69 3.01
CA LEU A 26 -7.99 9.66 1.97
C LEU A 26 -8.72 8.37 2.32
N PHE A 27 -8.51 7.81 3.53
CA PHE A 27 -9.11 6.53 3.89
C PHE A 27 -10.60 6.64 4.21
N TRP A 28 -11.03 7.69 4.92
CA TRP A 28 -12.42 7.80 5.40
C TRP A 28 -13.41 8.29 4.35
N SER A 29 -12.95 9.17 3.42
CA SER A 29 -13.86 9.87 2.50
C SER A 29 -13.67 9.47 1.05
N GLN A 30 -12.53 8.88 0.68
CA GLN A 30 -12.26 8.49 -0.69
C GLN A 30 -12.22 6.97 -0.87
N LEU A 31 -11.67 6.26 0.12
CA LEU A 31 -11.51 4.80 0.09
C LEU A 31 -12.53 4.07 0.97
N ASN A 32 -13.49 4.78 1.54
CA ASN A 32 -14.67 4.26 2.24
C ASN A 32 -14.39 3.31 3.42
N TYR A 33 -13.23 3.49 4.10
CA TYR A 33 -12.92 2.76 5.33
C TYR A 33 -13.65 3.34 6.52
N GLU A 34 -14.02 2.46 7.48
CA GLU A 34 -14.60 2.88 8.75
C GLU A 34 -13.61 3.68 9.58
N ARG A 35 -14.14 4.75 10.21
CA ARG A 35 -13.34 5.71 11.02
C ARG A 35 -13.11 5.14 12.40
N ILE A 36 -11.88 4.83 12.77
CA ILE A 36 -11.53 4.37 14.12
C ILE A 36 -10.81 5.48 14.90
N ASN A 37 -9.65 5.93 14.45
CA ASN A 37 -8.84 6.97 15.09
C ASN A 37 -8.48 6.65 16.56
N GLN A 38 -8.04 5.40 16.81
CA GLN A 38 -7.68 4.90 18.14
C GLN A 38 -6.17 4.75 18.28
N THR A 39 -5.58 5.35 19.31
CA THR A 39 -4.17 5.20 19.62
C THR A 39 -3.88 3.81 20.18
N LEU A 40 -2.87 3.13 19.65
CA LEU A 40 -2.41 1.85 20.14
C LEU A 40 -1.42 2.07 21.30
N SER A 41 -1.78 1.56 22.48
CA SER A 41 -1.06 1.86 23.72
C SER A 41 0.43 1.52 23.67
N ARG A 42 1.28 2.47 24.03
CA ARG A 42 2.73 2.32 24.14
C ARG A 42 3.15 1.20 25.10
N ARG A 43 2.33 0.91 26.14
CA ARG A 43 2.62 -0.17 27.12
C ARG A 43 2.70 -1.56 26.46
N LYS A 44 2.11 -1.73 25.30
CA LYS A 44 2.14 -2.95 24.52
C LYS A 44 3.33 -3.01 23.56
N LEU A 45 4.06 -1.91 23.37
CA LEU A 45 5.21 -1.85 22.48
C LEU A 45 6.48 -2.26 23.22
N THR A 46 7.35 -3.01 22.56
CA THR A 46 8.70 -3.22 23.06
C THR A 46 9.50 -1.92 23.02
N GLU A 47 10.49 -1.79 23.88
CA GLU A 47 11.37 -0.62 23.92
C GLU A 47 12.02 -0.34 22.55
N ALA A 48 12.45 -1.41 21.84
CA ALA A 48 13.04 -1.32 20.52
C ALA A 48 12.09 -0.73 19.48
N VAL A 49 10.78 -0.99 19.57
CA VAL A 49 9.75 -0.42 18.70
C VAL A 49 9.43 1.01 19.10
N ALA A 50 9.25 1.26 20.41
CA ALA A 50 8.93 2.59 20.93
C ALA A 50 10.04 3.62 20.63
N ASN A 51 11.29 3.18 20.54
CA ASN A 51 12.43 4.04 20.21
C ASN A 51 12.47 4.51 18.75
N GLU A 52 11.84 3.79 17.82
CA GLU A 52 11.72 4.18 16.42
C GLU A 52 10.61 5.24 16.19
N LEU A 53 9.67 5.37 17.12
CA LEU A 53 8.44 6.15 16.95
C LEU A 53 8.51 7.52 17.65
N ILE A 54 7.96 8.55 17.02
CA ILE A 54 7.73 9.86 17.66
C ILE A 54 6.55 9.75 18.63
N GLU A 55 5.47 9.13 18.20
CA GLU A 55 4.21 8.97 18.90
C GLU A 55 3.72 7.53 18.82
N GLU A 56 2.70 7.20 19.58
CA GLU A 56 2.06 5.90 19.55
C GLU A 56 1.43 5.62 18.17
N PRO A 57 1.51 4.37 17.66
CA PRO A 57 0.83 4.03 16.42
C PRO A 57 -0.67 4.30 16.52
N LEU A 58 -1.26 4.71 15.43
CA LEU A 58 -2.68 5.02 15.33
C LEU A 58 -3.39 3.97 14.49
N LEU A 59 -4.37 3.26 15.07
CA LEU A 59 -5.37 2.55 14.31
C LEU A 59 -6.28 3.60 13.66
N LEU A 60 -5.97 3.91 12.40
CA LEU A 60 -6.57 5.01 11.66
C LEU A 60 -7.96 4.67 11.18
N ALA A 61 -8.09 3.47 10.61
CA ALA A 61 -9.31 3.02 9.96
C ALA A 61 -9.40 1.50 9.99
N SER A 62 -10.59 0.98 9.67
CA SER A 62 -10.83 -0.45 9.57
C SER A 62 -11.80 -0.77 8.43
N GLY A 63 -11.96 -2.06 8.14
CA GLY A 63 -12.88 -2.54 7.12
C GLY A 63 -13.24 -4.01 7.28
N GLY A 64 -14.22 -4.44 6.47
CA GLY A 64 -14.68 -5.81 6.43
C GLY A 64 -15.51 -6.23 7.63
N THR A 65 -15.84 -7.51 7.67
CA THR A 65 -16.67 -8.10 8.75
C THR A 65 -16.04 -7.86 10.11
N ASN A 66 -16.83 -7.33 11.04
CA ASN A 66 -16.41 -6.96 12.40
C ASN A 66 -15.27 -5.93 12.45
N ASN A 67 -15.05 -5.17 11.37
CA ASN A 67 -13.95 -4.20 11.30
C ASN A 67 -12.58 -4.81 11.57
N ALA A 68 -12.36 -6.05 11.15
CA ALA A 68 -11.18 -6.83 11.51
C ALA A 68 -9.99 -6.65 10.55
N PHE A 69 -10.16 -5.95 9.43
CA PHE A 69 -9.05 -5.45 8.63
C PHE A 69 -8.67 -4.04 9.12
N HIS A 70 -7.39 -3.78 9.36
CA HIS A 70 -6.93 -2.55 9.99
C HIS A 70 -6.04 -1.71 9.06
N VAL A 71 -6.14 -0.39 9.17
CA VAL A 71 -5.18 0.56 8.60
C VAL A 71 -4.45 1.22 9.76
N ILE A 72 -3.15 0.99 9.87
CA ILE A 72 -2.34 1.43 11.01
C ILE A 72 -1.28 2.42 10.54
N TYR A 73 -1.30 3.60 11.13
CA TYR A 73 -0.33 4.65 10.87
C TYR A 73 0.72 4.74 11.98
N SER A 74 1.98 4.98 11.58
CA SER A 74 3.11 5.16 12.49
C SER A 74 4.06 6.25 11.98
N ARG A 75 4.39 7.22 12.84
CA ARG A 75 5.35 8.28 12.55
C ARG A 75 6.72 7.95 13.10
N LEU A 76 7.72 7.89 12.24
CA LEU A 76 9.08 7.56 12.62
C LEU A 76 9.87 8.80 13.08
N LYS A 77 10.85 8.59 13.97
CA LYS A 77 11.76 9.66 14.44
C LYS A 77 12.76 10.08 13.37
N SER A 78 13.08 9.17 12.44
CA SER A 78 14.04 9.41 11.37
C SER A 78 13.43 10.24 10.24
N GLU A 79 14.24 11.04 9.57
CA GLU A 79 13.88 11.66 8.29
C GLU A 79 13.96 10.66 7.14
N GLU A 80 14.75 9.61 7.27
CA GLU A 80 14.77 8.52 6.31
C GLU A 80 13.94 7.33 6.81
N LEU A 81 13.03 6.86 5.95
CA LEU A 81 12.23 5.66 6.22
C LEU A 81 13.07 4.41 5.95
N SER A 82 13.52 3.75 7.00
CA SER A 82 14.36 2.54 6.89
C SER A 82 13.52 1.27 6.87
N ARG A 83 13.86 0.36 5.96
CA ARG A 83 13.22 -0.96 5.87
C ARG A 83 13.32 -1.76 7.18
N GLN A 84 14.41 -1.59 7.92
CA GLN A 84 14.65 -2.30 9.17
C GLN A 84 13.76 -1.76 10.30
N GLY A 85 13.62 -0.43 10.42
CA GLY A 85 12.74 0.19 11.42
C GLY A 85 11.28 -0.17 11.20
N GLU A 86 10.80 -0.04 9.95
CA GLU A 86 9.44 -0.43 9.58
C GLU A 86 9.17 -1.91 9.90
N ARG A 87 10.10 -2.82 9.54
CA ARG A 87 9.94 -4.25 9.78
C ARG A 87 9.77 -4.59 11.25
N LYS A 88 10.56 -3.97 12.14
CA LYS A 88 10.44 -4.17 13.60
C LYS A 88 9.03 -3.82 14.09
N ILE A 89 8.51 -2.67 13.63
CA ILE A 89 7.19 -2.19 14.03
C ILE A 89 6.10 -3.12 13.49
N VAL A 90 6.16 -3.46 12.20
CA VAL A 90 5.21 -4.37 11.55
C VAL A 90 5.20 -5.74 12.22
N ASP A 91 6.36 -6.37 12.45
CA ASP A 91 6.45 -7.69 13.07
C ASP A 91 5.88 -7.70 14.50
N HIS A 92 5.94 -6.56 15.18
CA HIS A 92 5.33 -6.41 16.49
C HIS A 92 3.80 -6.27 16.39
N LEU A 93 3.31 -5.35 15.56
CA LEU A 93 1.88 -5.03 15.45
C LEU A 93 1.07 -6.15 14.80
N LEU A 94 1.65 -6.93 13.90
CA LEU A 94 0.98 -8.05 13.26
C LEU A 94 0.55 -9.17 14.23
N LYS A 95 1.10 -9.22 15.44
CA LYS A 95 0.68 -10.19 16.45
C LYS A 95 -0.74 -9.94 16.96
N GLU A 96 -1.14 -8.66 17.04
CA GLU A 96 -2.48 -8.24 17.45
C GLU A 96 -3.36 -7.87 16.24
N HIS A 97 -2.76 -7.47 15.11
CA HIS A 97 -3.44 -7.00 13.90
C HIS A 97 -2.98 -7.83 12.69
N PRO A 98 -3.42 -9.09 12.55
CA PRO A 98 -2.92 -10.03 11.53
C PRO A 98 -3.28 -9.61 10.09
N TYR A 99 -4.33 -8.84 9.91
CA TYR A 99 -4.77 -8.31 8.63
C TYR A 99 -4.69 -6.79 8.68
N ALA A 100 -3.65 -6.22 8.06
CA ALA A 100 -3.46 -4.79 8.14
C ALA A 100 -2.63 -4.22 6.98
N LEU A 101 -2.99 -3.00 6.59
CA LEU A 101 -2.16 -2.09 5.81
C LEU A 101 -1.42 -1.17 6.79
N PHE A 102 -0.10 -1.11 6.67
CA PHE A 102 0.74 -0.24 7.49
C PHE A 102 1.15 1.00 6.71
N ILE A 103 1.05 2.15 7.35
CA ILE A 103 1.45 3.42 6.75
C ILE A 103 2.48 4.07 7.65
N PHE A 104 3.59 4.46 7.07
CA PHE A 104 4.67 5.14 7.75
C PHE A 104 4.87 6.53 7.19
N SER A 105 5.14 7.50 8.04
CA SER A 105 5.74 8.77 7.62
C SER A 105 7.07 9.00 8.31
N ASN A 106 7.95 9.75 7.65
CA ASN A 106 9.12 10.29 8.31
C ASN A 106 8.75 11.40 9.29
N LYS A 107 9.74 11.91 10.00
CA LYS A 107 9.57 12.93 11.03
C LYS A 107 8.89 14.21 10.49
N SER A 108 9.25 14.65 9.30
CA SER A 108 8.73 15.88 8.67
C SER A 108 7.44 15.69 7.87
N HIS A 109 6.91 14.47 7.73
CA HIS A 109 5.79 14.12 6.83
C HIS A 109 6.06 14.40 5.34
N SER A 110 7.31 14.51 4.94
CA SER A 110 7.69 14.74 3.54
C SER A 110 7.75 13.44 2.72
N ARG A 111 7.86 12.29 3.38
CA ARG A 111 7.89 10.96 2.76
C ARG A 111 7.02 9.98 3.50
N TRP A 112 6.27 9.19 2.73
CA TRP A 112 5.33 8.20 3.22
C TRP A 112 5.55 6.86 2.55
N HIS A 113 5.39 5.78 3.33
CA HIS A 113 5.34 4.43 2.82
C HIS A 113 3.99 3.80 3.15
N PHE A 114 3.31 3.29 2.12
CA PHE A 114 2.17 2.39 2.26
C PHE A 114 2.71 0.97 2.10
N LEU A 115 2.57 0.16 3.13
CA LEU A 115 3.23 -1.12 3.23
C LEU A 115 2.21 -2.22 3.45
N ASN A 116 2.10 -3.12 2.48
CA ASN A 116 1.32 -4.34 2.56
C ASN A 116 2.22 -5.54 2.90
N VAL A 117 1.73 -6.45 3.74
CA VAL A 117 2.45 -7.66 4.12
C VAL A 117 1.76 -8.87 3.51
N LYS A 118 2.34 -9.39 2.44
CA LYS A 118 1.86 -10.60 1.76
C LYS A 118 2.31 -11.85 2.52
N TYR A 119 1.37 -12.75 2.78
CA TYR A 119 1.64 -14.07 3.36
C TYR A 119 1.97 -15.06 2.23
N ASP A 120 3.08 -15.79 2.39
CA ASP A 120 3.38 -16.90 1.51
C ASP A 120 2.77 -18.19 2.06
N ASN A 121 1.76 -18.69 1.37
CA ASN A 121 1.04 -19.90 1.75
C ASN A 121 1.91 -21.17 1.67
N THR A 122 3.02 -21.16 0.91
CA THR A 122 3.88 -22.34 0.70
C THR A 122 4.83 -22.59 1.87
N LEU A 123 5.21 -21.57 2.61
CA LEU A 123 6.21 -21.66 3.68
C LEU A 123 5.72 -21.16 5.05
N GLN A 124 4.44 -20.83 5.21
CA GLN A 124 3.87 -20.23 6.44
C GLN A 124 4.68 -19.03 6.98
N LYS A 125 5.54 -18.45 6.15
CA LYS A 125 6.39 -17.31 6.51
C LYS A 125 5.94 -16.08 5.73
N ARG A 126 5.83 -14.97 6.43
CA ARG A 126 5.64 -13.65 5.83
C ARG A 126 6.84 -13.35 4.95
N LYS A 127 6.67 -13.29 3.65
CA LYS A 127 7.82 -13.14 2.76
C LYS A 127 8.02 -11.76 2.23
N LEU A 128 6.96 -11.04 1.92
CA LEU A 128 7.11 -9.86 1.10
C LEU A 128 6.44 -8.66 1.73
N PHE A 129 7.27 -7.70 2.08
CA PHE A 129 6.84 -6.34 2.38
C PHE A 129 6.76 -5.59 1.05
N ARG A 130 5.55 -5.46 0.50
CA ARG A 130 5.28 -4.67 -0.69
C ARG A 130 5.07 -3.23 -0.27
N ARG A 131 5.76 -2.29 -0.91
CA ARG A 131 5.80 -0.89 -0.51
C ARG A 131 5.50 0.03 -1.68
N ILE A 132 4.68 1.04 -1.42
CA ILE A 132 4.48 2.18 -2.29
C ILE A 132 5.06 3.39 -1.55
N THR A 133 5.94 4.12 -2.22
CA THR A 133 6.52 5.36 -1.69
C THR A 133 5.76 6.56 -2.24
N VAL A 134 5.45 7.51 -1.36
CA VAL A 134 4.84 8.80 -1.69
C VAL A 134 5.73 9.91 -1.13
N GLY A 135 6.13 10.84 -1.97
CA GLY A 135 7.00 11.96 -1.65
C GLY A 135 7.09 12.94 -2.82
N GLU A 136 7.78 14.05 -2.63
CA GLU A 136 7.87 15.12 -3.65
C GLU A 136 8.57 14.65 -4.93
N ASP A 137 9.57 13.75 -4.80
CA ASP A 137 10.37 13.25 -5.92
C ASP A 137 9.75 12.02 -6.61
N GLU A 138 8.59 11.54 -6.15
CA GLU A 138 8.01 10.30 -6.62
C GLU A 138 6.97 10.50 -7.73
N GLN A 139 6.95 9.58 -8.69
CA GLN A 139 5.92 9.54 -9.72
C GLN A 139 4.63 8.95 -9.14
N LEU A 140 3.73 9.81 -8.68
CA LEU A 140 2.53 9.40 -7.93
C LEU A 140 1.44 8.73 -8.77
N ARG A 141 1.61 8.62 -10.10
CA ARG A 141 0.61 8.00 -10.97
C ARG A 141 0.35 6.54 -10.61
N THR A 142 1.42 5.73 -10.53
CA THR A 142 1.30 4.32 -10.14
C THR A 142 0.80 4.17 -8.71
N ALA A 143 1.28 5.02 -7.79
CA ALA A 143 0.79 5.03 -6.42
C ALA A 143 -0.72 5.33 -6.35
N SER A 144 -1.20 6.33 -7.09
CA SER A 144 -2.63 6.66 -7.12
C SER A 144 -3.48 5.56 -7.75
N GLU A 145 -2.98 4.90 -8.78
CA GLU A 145 -3.65 3.77 -9.41
C GLU A 145 -3.83 2.59 -8.45
N ILE A 146 -2.77 2.19 -7.76
CA ILE A 146 -2.84 1.09 -6.79
C ILE A 146 -3.72 1.47 -5.61
N ILE A 147 -3.51 2.65 -5.01
CA ILE A 147 -4.23 3.07 -3.80
C ILE A 147 -5.73 3.27 -4.09
N SER A 148 -6.11 3.77 -5.27
CA SER A 148 -7.53 3.92 -5.62
C SER A 148 -8.27 2.57 -5.72
N ARG A 149 -7.56 1.48 -6.03
CA ARG A 149 -8.13 0.13 -6.09
C ARG A 149 -8.31 -0.53 -4.73
N LEU A 150 -7.86 0.11 -3.65
CA LEU A 150 -8.09 -0.32 -2.27
C LEU A 150 -9.44 0.17 -1.72
N ASP A 151 -10.25 0.83 -2.54
CA ASP A 151 -11.57 1.31 -2.16
C ASP A 151 -12.46 0.16 -1.69
N LEU A 152 -13.05 0.31 -0.49
CA LEU A 152 -13.95 -0.69 0.09
C LEU A 152 -15.32 -0.72 -0.59
N GLU A 153 -15.71 0.32 -1.32
CA GLU A 153 -16.98 0.33 -2.08
C GLU A 153 -17.01 -0.76 -3.16
N ASP A 154 -15.84 -1.12 -3.69
CA ASP A 154 -15.68 -2.19 -4.68
C ASP A 154 -15.60 -3.61 -4.08
N ILE A 155 -15.71 -3.73 -2.76
CA ILE A 155 -15.60 -4.98 -2.01
C ILE A 155 -16.95 -5.29 -1.37
N PRO A 156 -17.43 -6.56 -1.35
CA PRO A 156 -18.68 -6.90 -0.68
C PRO A 156 -18.70 -6.43 0.78
N ALA A 157 -19.80 -5.83 1.22
CA ALA A 157 -19.94 -5.29 2.58
C ALA A 157 -19.71 -6.33 3.71
N ASN A 158 -19.87 -7.62 3.40
CA ASN A 158 -19.61 -8.73 4.29
C ASN A 158 -18.26 -9.42 4.06
N ALA A 159 -17.35 -8.79 3.32
CA ALA A 159 -16.04 -9.35 3.07
C ALA A 159 -15.27 -9.62 4.37
N SER A 160 -14.65 -10.77 4.44
CA SER A 160 -13.75 -11.12 5.54
C SER A 160 -12.47 -10.27 5.48
N PRO A 161 -11.75 -10.10 6.59
CA PRO A 161 -10.47 -9.39 6.59
C PRO A 161 -9.42 -10.06 5.70
N LEU A 162 -9.54 -11.38 5.48
CA LEU A 162 -8.67 -12.12 4.56
C LEU A 162 -8.95 -11.77 3.09
N GLU A 163 -10.22 -11.57 2.71
CA GLU A 163 -10.57 -11.16 1.35
C GLU A 163 -10.04 -9.76 1.04
N ILE A 164 -10.14 -8.82 2.00
CA ILE A 164 -9.56 -7.49 1.86
C ILE A 164 -8.03 -7.59 1.75
N GLN A 165 -7.38 -8.39 2.60
CA GLN A 165 -5.95 -8.63 2.54
C GLN A 165 -5.53 -9.21 1.19
N THR A 166 -6.27 -10.17 0.66
CA THR A 166 -6.02 -10.79 -0.64
C THR A 166 -6.12 -9.76 -1.77
N ARG A 167 -7.09 -8.86 -1.71
CA ARG A 167 -7.20 -7.73 -2.64
C ARG A 167 -5.97 -6.83 -2.56
N HIS A 168 -5.55 -6.44 -1.36
CA HIS A 168 -4.35 -5.65 -1.16
C HIS A 168 -3.11 -6.37 -1.70
N ASP A 169 -2.99 -7.69 -1.49
CA ASP A 169 -1.88 -8.50 -1.99
C ASP A 169 -1.81 -8.48 -3.52
N GLN A 170 -2.95 -8.49 -4.19
CA GLN A 170 -3.04 -8.40 -5.65
C GLN A 170 -2.64 -7.02 -6.17
N GLU A 171 -3.19 -5.96 -5.58
CA GLU A 171 -2.94 -4.59 -6.04
C GLU A 171 -1.51 -4.12 -5.75
N PHE A 172 -0.89 -4.57 -4.67
CA PHE A 172 0.51 -4.27 -4.35
C PHE A 172 1.52 -5.13 -5.11
N ASP A 173 1.09 -6.12 -5.91
CA ASP A 173 1.98 -6.99 -6.69
C ASP A 173 2.40 -6.35 -8.02
N VAL A 174 3.10 -5.22 -7.93
CA VAL A 174 3.59 -4.45 -9.09
C VAL A 174 4.56 -5.27 -9.97
N GLU A 175 5.25 -6.28 -9.40
CA GLU A 175 6.14 -7.14 -10.18
C GLU A 175 5.38 -7.99 -11.19
N ALA A 176 4.19 -8.48 -10.85
CA ALA A 176 3.35 -9.24 -11.78
C ALA A 176 2.93 -8.36 -12.97
N VAL A 177 2.51 -7.13 -12.71
CA VAL A 177 2.12 -6.16 -13.75
C VAL A 177 3.31 -5.78 -14.63
N THR A 178 4.48 -5.55 -14.03
CA THR A 178 5.71 -5.21 -14.78
C THR A 178 6.18 -6.39 -15.62
N GLN A 179 6.09 -7.62 -15.12
CA GLN A 179 6.46 -8.83 -15.84
C GLN A 179 5.50 -9.13 -17.00
N GLU A 180 4.21 -8.94 -16.81
CA GLU A 180 3.20 -9.07 -17.86
C GLU A 180 3.40 -8.02 -18.95
N PHE A 181 3.65 -6.77 -18.57
CA PHE A 181 4.01 -5.69 -19.50
C PHE A 181 5.27 -6.03 -20.30
N PHE A 182 6.35 -6.50 -19.64
CA PHE A 182 7.59 -6.89 -20.29
C PHE A 182 7.39 -8.07 -21.25
N ASN A 183 6.60 -9.07 -20.87
CA ASN A 183 6.31 -10.21 -21.71
C ASN A 183 5.45 -9.81 -22.93
N THR A 184 4.49 -8.93 -22.72
CA THR A 184 3.65 -8.38 -23.78
C THR A 184 4.48 -7.51 -24.73
N TYR A 185 5.31 -6.63 -24.21
CA TYR A 185 6.21 -5.78 -24.98
C TYR A 185 7.21 -6.60 -25.81
N ARG A 186 7.80 -7.66 -25.23
CA ARG A 186 8.66 -8.61 -25.96
C ARG A 186 7.94 -9.29 -27.12
N LYS A 187 6.69 -9.71 -26.92
CA LYS A 187 5.87 -10.32 -27.99
C LYS A 187 5.62 -9.33 -29.13
N TYR A 188 5.33 -8.06 -28.81
CA TYR A 188 5.16 -7.02 -29.82
C TYR A 188 6.44 -6.70 -30.57
N LEU A 189 7.58 -6.58 -29.88
CA LEU A 189 8.89 -6.36 -30.51
C LEU A 189 9.26 -7.53 -31.44
N ALA A 190 9.11 -8.77 -31.00
CA ALA A 190 9.41 -9.94 -31.83
C ALA A 190 8.53 -9.97 -33.08
N ARG A 191 7.25 -9.60 -32.97
CA ARG A 191 6.32 -9.51 -34.10
C ARG A 191 6.72 -8.40 -35.06
N TRP A 192 7.18 -7.27 -34.56
CA TRP A 192 7.63 -6.12 -35.36
C TRP A 192 8.95 -6.40 -36.10
N CYS A 193 9.92 -7.05 -35.43
CA CYS A 193 11.16 -7.49 -36.06
C CYS A 193 10.91 -8.52 -37.18
N ASN A 194 10.04 -9.49 -36.97
CA ASN A 194 9.67 -10.47 -38.01
C ASN A 194 8.93 -9.83 -39.18
N TYR A 195 8.16 -8.76 -38.97
CA TYR A 195 7.50 -8.02 -40.03
C TYR A 195 8.51 -7.26 -40.91
N ARG A 196 9.57 -6.68 -40.32
CA ARG A 196 10.65 -6.01 -41.08
C ARG A 196 11.49 -7.00 -41.91
N VAL A 197 11.85 -8.13 -41.31
CA VAL A 197 12.64 -9.14 -42.04
C VAL A 197 11.89 -9.68 -43.28
N ASN A 198 10.57 -9.79 -43.21
CA ASN A 198 9.76 -10.25 -44.36
C ASN A 198 9.56 -9.15 -45.43
N LEU A 199 9.73 -7.88 -45.11
CA LEU A 199 9.69 -6.78 -46.10
C LEU A 199 11.02 -6.64 -46.86
N ASP A 200 12.15 -6.95 -46.20
CA ASP A 200 13.49 -6.89 -46.85
C ASP A 200 13.78 -8.10 -47.76
N ILE A 201 12.96 -9.17 -47.69
CA ILE A 201 13.10 -10.38 -48.56
C ILE A 201 12.21 -10.28 -49.82
N SER A 202 11.34 -9.25 -49.91
CA SER A 202 10.37 -9.09 -51.00
C SER A 202 10.72 -7.95 -51.98
N ASN A 203 11.95 -7.45 -51.99
CA ASN A 203 12.47 -6.49 -52.98
C ASN A 203 13.63 -7.07 -53.78
#